data_2e754a436bf75b2dda36d845b540f68c
#
_entry.id   2e754a436bf75b2dda36d845b540f68c
#
_cell.length_a   1.000
_cell.length_b   1.000
_cell.length_c   1.000
_cell.angle_alpha   90.00
_cell.angle_beta   90.00
_cell.angle_gamma   90.00
#
_symmetry.space_group_name_H-M   'P 1'
#
loop_
_entity.id
_entity.type
_entity.pdbx_description
1 polymer ?
#
loop_
_entity_poly.entity_id
_entity_poly.type
_entity_poly.pdbx_seq_one_letter_code
_entity_poly.pdbx_strand_id
1 'polypeptide(L)'
;MVDKQITSNGNTTVWMLLGNAVADYRSPTAAEINAGIDITPAIAWEGTTFPTASESEDIDDRSLRDKGNATSRGAAQYEATLSLFMPDNNLDNVSDYGRAYNTLRVPRVPVIIVTRVLQAPEGRHKDAAAGEWVSVYRFLSDGWTDDIEGDDANKYVVGMLTQGDVAIYTQVKNSAPIVVTNATGSASGAVGTYVVLRATMGGKRATNAVTWESSNLNVATVSKNGVVSRQAPGTAQITAKHVAATASTPLTITVT
;
A
#
# COMPACT_ATOMS: atom_id res chain seq x y z
N MET A 1 -7.25 -37.58 -5.93
CA MET A 1 -7.39 -36.34 -5.15
C MET A 1 -8.58 -35.62 -5.76
N VAL A 2 -9.66 -35.44 -5.01
CA VAL A 2 -10.84 -34.73 -5.55
C VAL A 2 -10.51 -33.25 -5.48
N ASP A 3 -10.41 -32.56 -6.62
CA ASP A 3 -10.26 -31.13 -6.68
C ASP A 3 -11.43 -30.46 -5.97
N LYS A 4 -11.17 -29.94 -4.79
CA LYS A 4 -12.16 -29.22 -4.01
C LYS A 4 -12.36 -27.85 -4.64
N GLN A 5 -13.52 -27.62 -5.25
CA GLN A 5 -13.90 -26.27 -5.68
C GLN A 5 -13.94 -25.34 -4.46
N ILE A 6 -13.13 -24.31 -4.50
CA ILE A 6 -13.09 -23.27 -3.46
C ILE A 6 -14.06 -22.18 -3.91
N THR A 7 -15.16 -22.01 -3.17
CA THR A 7 -16.04 -20.86 -3.39
C THR A 7 -15.36 -19.59 -2.90
N SER A 8 -15.55 -18.47 -3.61
CA SER A 8 -15.00 -17.16 -3.21
C SER A 8 -15.54 -16.69 -1.85
N ASN A 9 -16.75 -17.13 -1.50
CA ASN A 9 -17.40 -16.77 -0.23
C ASN A 9 -16.59 -17.29 0.97
N GLY A 10 -16.11 -16.38 1.81
CA GLY A 10 -15.31 -16.67 3.00
C GLY A 10 -13.84 -17.03 2.72
N ASN A 11 -13.35 -16.95 1.48
CA ASN A 11 -11.96 -17.18 1.12
C ASN A 11 -11.25 -15.93 0.55
N THR A 12 -11.98 -14.84 0.37
CA THR A 12 -11.41 -13.57 -0.07
C THR A 12 -10.98 -12.76 1.14
N THR A 13 -9.77 -12.24 1.11
CA THR A 13 -9.27 -11.27 2.10
C THR A 13 -8.97 -9.96 1.38
N VAL A 14 -9.36 -8.86 1.99
CA VAL A 14 -9.23 -7.52 1.41
C VAL A 14 -8.54 -6.59 2.39
N TRP A 15 -7.42 -6.04 1.98
CA TRP A 15 -6.71 -5.03 2.75
C TRP A 15 -6.86 -3.67 2.07
N MET A 16 -7.01 -2.65 2.89
CA MET A 16 -6.96 -1.25 2.48
C MET A 16 -5.71 -0.59 3.02
N LEU A 17 -4.95 0.04 2.13
CA LEU A 17 -3.75 0.79 2.46
C LEU A 17 -3.90 2.24 1.97
N LEU A 18 -3.22 3.17 2.61
CA LEU A 18 -3.14 4.54 2.12
C LEU A 18 -2.25 4.61 0.88
N GLY A 19 -2.52 5.56 -0.01
CA GLY A 19 -2.00 5.59 -1.37
C GLY A 19 -0.49 5.55 -1.58
N ASN A 20 0.31 5.77 -0.52
CA ASN A 20 1.77 5.72 -0.58
C ASN A 20 2.37 4.53 0.20
N ALA A 21 1.54 3.63 0.71
CA ALA A 21 1.99 2.54 1.57
C ALA A 21 2.70 1.41 0.83
N VAL A 22 2.49 1.28 -0.49
CA VAL A 22 3.15 0.26 -1.33
C VAL A 22 4.15 0.96 -2.25
N ALA A 23 5.42 0.60 -2.13
CA ALA A 23 6.49 1.21 -2.93
C ALA A 23 6.44 0.76 -4.41
N ASP A 24 6.07 -0.49 -4.64
CA ASP A 24 5.90 -1.07 -5.98
C ASP A 24 4.67 -1.98 -6.00
N TYR A 25 3.57 -1.48 -6.53
CA TYR A 25 2.30 -2.22 -6.60
C TYR A 25 2.40 -3.51 -7.45
N ARG A 26 3.37 -3.60 -8.36
CA ARG A 26 3.65 -4.82 -9.16
C ARG A 26 4.47 -5.85 -8.38
N SER A 27 4.97 -5.47 -7.23
CA SER A 27 5.85 -6.31 -6.40
C SER A 27 5.65 -5.97 -4.91
N PRO A 28 4.40 -6.05 -4.39
CA PRO A 28 4.09 -5.70 -3.02
C PRO A 28 4.80 -6.65 -2.07
N THR A 29 5.20 -6.16 -0.92
CA THR A 29 5.78 -7.00 0.13
C THR A 29 4.71 -7.41 1.14
N ALA A 30 4.90 -8.55 1.79
CA ALA A 30 4.01 -9.01 2.86
C ALA A 30 3.89 -7.97 3.99
N ALA A 31 4.99 -7.32 4.36
CA ALA A 31 4.97 -6.29 5.39
C ALA A 31 4.18 -5.04 4.99
N GLU A 32 4.25 -4.61 3.71
CA GLU A 32 3.42 -3.51 3.20
C GLU A 32 1.94 -3.83 3.31
N ILE A 33 1.53 -5.03 2.87
CA ILE A 33 0.13 -5.45 2.88
C ILE A 33 -0.37 -5.54 4.33
N ASN A 34 0.38 -6.20 5.21
CA ASN A 34 -0.01 -6.42 6.61
C ASN A 34 0.02 -5.16 7.47
N ALA A 35 0.68 -4.09 7.01
CA ALA A 35 0.59 -2.76 7.64
C ALA A 35 -0.73 -2.04 7.29
N GLY A 36 -1.48 -2.52 6.32
CA GLY A 36 -2.80 -2.03 5.96
C GLY A 36 -3.88 -2.39 6.97
N ILE A 37 -5.08 -1.98 6.67
CA ILE A 37 -6.28 -2.33 7.44
C ILE A 37 -6.91 -3.55 6.77
N ASP A 38 -7.13 -4.63 7.50
CA ASP A 38 -7.97 -5.73 7.01
C ASP A 38 -9.44 -5.29 7.06
N ILE A 39 -9.98 -4.90 5.91
CA ILE A 39 -11.36 -4.48 5.78
C ILE A 39 -12.31 -5.62 5.45
N THR A 40 -11.82 -6.85 5.35
CA THR A 40 -12.64 -8.03 5.03
C THR A 40 -13.88 -8.14 5.92
N PRO A 41 -13.77 -8.00 7.25
CA PRO A 41 -14.95 -8.14 8.11
C PRO A 41 -15.94 -6.97 7.97
N ALA A 42 -15.47 -5.81 7.50
CA ALA A 42 -16.33 -4.65 7.28
C ALA A 42 -17.07 -4.68 5.93
N ILE A 43 -16.65 -5.51 4.98
CA ILE A 43 -17.26 -5.57 3.64
C ILE A 43 -18.54 -6.39 3.68
N ALA A 44 -19.65 -5.76 3.29
CA ALA A 44 -20.88 -6.45 2.97
C ALA A 44 -20.77 -7.11 1.60
N TRP A 45 -21.12 -8.40 1.51
CA TRP A 45 -21.06 -9.11 0.22
C TRP A 45 -22.05 -8.53 -0.78
N GLU A 46 -23.24 -8.22 -0.33
CA GLU A 46 -24.28 -7.59 -1.14
C GLU A 46 -23.94 -6.11 -1.38
N GLY A 47 -24.05 -5.68 -2.63
CA GLY A 47 -23.72 -4.32 -3.03
C GLY A 47 -22.21 -4.06 -3.27
N THR A 48 -21.34 -5.02 -2.97
CA THR A 48 -19.91 -4.90 -3.27
C THR A 48 -19.59 -5.48 -4.65
N THR A 49 -18.98 -4.68 -5.51
CA THR A 49 -18.35 -5.14 -6.76
C THR A 49 -16.85 -4.97 -6.62
N PHE A 50 -16.13 -6.10 -6.70
CA PHE A 50 -14.67 -6.06 -6.78
C PHE A 50 -14.22 -5.57 -8.15
N PRO A 51 -13.01 -5.03 -8.25
CA PRO A 51 -12.51 -4.50 -9.49
C PRO A 51 -12.56 -5.54 -10.61
N THR A 52 -13.43 -5.31 -11.58
CA THR A 52 -13.49 -6.06 -12.83
C THR A 52 -13.02 -5.14 -13.94
N ALA A 53 -12.27 -5.67 -14.91
CA ALA A 53 -11.99 -4.91 -16.11
C ALA A 53 -13.31 -4.63 -16.80
N SER A 54 -13.68 -3.37 -16.95
CA SER A 54 -14.73 -2.98 -17.88
C SER A 54 -14.25 -3.28 -19.30
N GLU A 55 -15.16 -3.52 -20.20
CA GLU A 55 -14.82 -3.70 -21.61
C GLU A 55 -14.01 -2.49 -22.08
N SER A 56 -12.82 -2.74 -22.63
CA SER A 56 -12.05 -1.67 -23.25
C SER A 56 -12.81 -1.22 -24.49
N GLU A 57 -13.00 0.09 -24.63
CA GLU A 57 -13.52 0.61 -25.90
C GLU A 57 -12.64 0.15 -27.04
N ASP A 58 -13.24 -0.48 -28.04
CA ASP A 58 -12.55 -0.80 -29.28
C ASP A 58 -12.25 0.51 -30.01
N ILE A 59 -10.99 0.83 -30.14
CA ILE A 59 -10.56 1.97 -30.93
C ILE A 59 -10.56 1.53 -32.40
N ASP A 60 -11.49 2.07 -33.16
CA ASP A 60 -11.53 1.86 -34.61
C ASP A 60 -10.45 2.73 -35.27
N ASP A 61 -9.28 2.16 -35.45
CA ASP A 61 -8.12 2.82 -36.03
C ASP A 61 -7.94 2.47 -37.53
N ARG A 62 -9.05 2.44 -38.25
CA ARG A 62 -9.03 2.10 -39.69
C ARG A 62 -8.64 3.29 -40.55
N SER A 63 -7.60 3.10 -41.33
CA SER A 63 -7.28 3.98 -42.45
C SER A 63 -8.11 3.58 -43.69
N LEU A 64 -8.43 4.53 -44.56
CA LEU A 64 -9.10 4.26 -45.86
C LEU A 64 -8.33 3.27 -46.78
N ARG A 65 -7.11 2.90 -46.43
CA ARG A 65 -6.27 1.91 -47.15
C ARG A 65 -6.36 0.52 -46.56
N ASP A 66 -6.93 0.37 -45.36
CA ASP A 66 -6.96 -0.93 -44.69
C ASP A 66 -8.10 -1.81 -45.24
N LYS A 67 -7.76 -3.00 -45.68
CA LYS A 67 -8.67 -3.99 -46.23
C LYS A 67 -9.29 -4.93 -45.18
N GLY A 68 -9.02 -4.69 -43.88
CA GLY A 68 -9.50 -5.53 -42.78
C GLY A 68 -9.87 -4.72 -41.54
N ASN A 69 -10.61 -5.34 -40.62
CA ASN A 69 -10.88 -4.76 -39.31
C ASN A 69 -9.60 -4.88 -38.45
N ALA A 70 -8.92 -3.77 -38.24
CA ALA A 70 -7.95 -3.67 -37.19
C ALA A 70 -8.59 -2.91 -36.02
N THR A 71 -8.92 -3.61 -34.94
CA THR A 71 -9.37 -3.02 -33.68
C THR A 71 -8.20 -3.12 -32.72
N SER A 72 -7.73 -1.99 -32.21
CA SER A 72 -6.81 -1.96 -31.07
C SER A 72 -7.61 -1.80 -29.78
N ARG A 73 -7.26 -2.59 -28.76
CA ARG A 73 -7.87 -2.45 -27.44
C ARG A 73 -7.38 -1.16 -26.77
N GLY A 74 -8.32 -0.34 -26.33
CA GLY A 74 -8.04 0.78 -25.43
C GLY A 74 -7.52 0.31 -24.05
N ALA A 75 -7.17 1.24 -23.20
CA ALA A 75 -6.77 0.93 -21.82
C ALA A 75 -7.94 0.33 -21.04
N ALA A 76 -7.71 -0.79 -20.36
CA ALA A 76 -8.71 -1.38 -19.49
C ALA A 76 -9.01 -0.43 -18.33
N GLN A 77 -10.29 -0.14 -18.12
CA GLN A 77 -10.73 0.60 -16.93
C GLN A 77 -11.23 -0.39 -15.89
N TYR A 78 -10.95 -0.12 -14.65
CA TYR A 78 -11.39 -0.93 -13.53
C TYR A 78 -12.30 -0.09 -12.65
N GLU A 79 -13.49 -0.57 -12.43
CA GLU A 79 -14.45 0.05 -11.53
C GLU A 79 -14.68 -0.85 -10.33
N ALA A 80 -14.89 -0.27 -9.18
CA ALA A 80 -15.24 -0.98 -7.97
C ALA A 80 -16.22 -0.15 -7.15
N THR A 81 -17.11 -0.85 -6.49
CA THR A 81 -17.99 -0.29 -5.47
C THR A 81 -17.85 -1.15 -4.23
N LEU A 82 -17.59 -0.53 -3.10
CA LEU A 82 -17.53 -1.22 -1.82
C LEU A 82 -18.75 -0.84 -0.98
N SER A 83 -19.53 -1.85 -0.59
CA SER A 83 -20.54 -1.73 0.44
C SER A 83 -19.94 -2.21 1.75
N LEU A 84 -19.92 -1.37 2.77
CA LEU A 84 -19.29 -1.66 4.05
C LEU A 84 -20.27 -1.42 5.20
N PHE A 85 -20.17 -2.27 6.22
CA PHE A 85 -20.92 -2.07 7.46
C PHE A 85 -20.42 -0.82 8.21
N MET A 86 -21.36 -0.06 8.74
CA MET A 86 -21.03 1.09 9.59
C MET A 86 -20.46 0.61 10.93
N PRO A 87 -19.52 1.36 11.53
CA PRO A 87 -19.08 1.09 12.89
C PRO A 87 -20.20 1.43 13.89
N ASP A 88 -20.22 0.76 15.04
CA ASP A 88 -21.17 1.03 16.11
C ASP A 88 -21.11 2.47 16.63
N ASN A 89 -19.97 3.11 16.45
CA ASN A 89 -19.72 4.48 16.90
C ASN A 89 -18.94 5.25 15.82
N ASN A 90 -19.47 6.40 15.41
CA ASN A 90 -18.83 7.27 14.41
C ASN A 90 -17.53 7.93 14.87
N LEU A 91 -17.19 7.85 16.15
CA LEU A 91 -15.90 8.29 16.71
C LEU A 91 -14.89 7.14 16.82
N ASP A 92 -15.28 5.92 16.47
CA ASP A 92 -14.36 4.79 16.45
C ASP A 92 -13.30 4.99 15.38
N ASN A 93 -12.04 5.03 15.80
CA ASN A 93 -10.86 5.08 14.95
C ASN A 93 -9.85 3.95 15.27
N VAL A 94 -10.27 2.98 16.07
CA VAL A 94 -9.45 1.87 16.57
C VAL A 94 -9.79 0.58 15.85
N SER A 95 -11.09 0.26 15.72
CA SER A 95 -11.52 -0.93 14.99
C SER A 95 -11.27 -0.79 13.48
N ASP A 96 -11.16 -1.91 12.79
CA ASP A 96 -11.00 -1.92 11.33
C ASP A 96 -12.22 -1.31 10.62
N TYR A 97 -13.45 -1.49 11.21
CA TYR A 97 -14.66 -0.83 10.74
C TYR A 97 -14.56 0.69 10.82
N GLY A 98 -14.20 1.22 11.99
CA GLY A 98 -14.11 2.66 12.23
C GLY A 98 -12.96 3.30 11.42
N ARG A 99 -11.82 2.63 11.32
CA ARG A 99 -10.69 3.10 10.50
C ARG A 99 -11.05 3.14 9.01
N ALA A 100 -11.72 2.10 8.49
CA ALA A 100 -12.20 2.07 7.11
C ALA A 100 -13.22 3.17 6.86
N TYR A 101 -14.22 3.32 7.73
CA TYR A 101 -15.24 4.36 7.66
C TYR A 101 -14.63 5.76 7.64
N ASN A 102 -13.77 6.08 8.60
CA ASN A 102 -13.14 7.40 8.71
C ASN A 102 -12.22 7.73 7.52
N THR A 103 -11.66 6.73 6.85
CA THR A 103 -10.84 6.92 5.67
C THR A 103 -11.70 7.11 4.42
N LEU A 104 -12.65 6.22 4.18
CA LEU A 104 -13.38 6.15 2.91
C LEU A 104 -14.52 7.17 2.79
N ARG A 105 -15.05 7.67 3.90
CA ARG A 105 -16.06 8.74 3.88
C ARG A 105 -15.53 10.08 3.35
N VAL A 106 -14.22 10.25 3.32
CA VAL A 106 -13.59 11.45 2.76
C VAL A 106 -13.40 11.23 1.27
N PRO A 107 -13.97 12.08 0.39
CA PRO A 107 -13.80 11.92 -1.05
C PRO A 107 -12.36 12.21 -1.47
N ARG A 108 -11.93 11.55 -2.54
CA ARG A 108 -10.61 11.73 -3.17
C ARG A 108 -9.42 11.34 -2.28
N VAL A 109 -9.61 10.46 -1.34
CA VAL A 109 -8.50 9.85 -0.60
C VAL A 109 -7.87 8.77 -1.47
N PRO A 110 -6.56 8.86 -1.75
CA PRO A 110 -5.87 7.81 -2.48
C PRO A 110 -5.72 6.58 -1.59
N VAL A 111 -6.26 5.47 -2.04
CA VAL A 111 -6.21 4.18 -1.35
C VAL A 111 -5.70 3.09 -2.29
N ILE A 112 -5.10 2.08 -1.72
CA ILE A 112 -4.72 0.86 -2.41
C ILE A 112 -5.56 -0.27 -1.82
N ILE A 113 -6.30 -0.95 -2.67
CA ILE A 113 -7.04 -2.16 -2.30
C ILE A 113 -6.24 -3.36 -2.76
N VAL A 114 -5.94 -4.24 -1.83
CA VAL A 114 -5.27 -5.52 -2.11
C VAL A 114 -6.26 -6.64 -1.86
N THR A 115 -6.46 -7.49 -2.84
CA THR A 115 -7.37 -8.64 -2.72
C THR A 115 -6.61 -9.94 -2.87
N ARG A 116 -6.87 -10.88 -1.98
CA ARG A 116 -6.46 -12.28 -2.08
C ARG A 116 -7.73 -13.13 -2.17
N VAL A 117 -7.95 -13.75 -3.32
CA VAL A 117 -9.17 -14.53 -3.60
C VAL A 117 -9.07 -15.96 -3.08
N LEU A 118 -7.85 -16.47 -2.88
CA LEU A 118 -7.61 -17.82 -2.40
C LEU A 118 -7.29 -17.81 -0.91
N GLN A 119 -7.66 -18.90 -0.24
CA GLN A 119 -7.31 -19.09 1.16
C GLN A 119 -5.79 -19.15 1.32
N ALA A 120 -5.26 -18.45 2.33
CA ALA A 120 -3.86 -18.62 2.71
C ALA A 120 -3.54 -20.07 3.08
N PRO A 121 -2.31 -20.55 2.83
CA PRO A 121 -1.91 -21.92 3.18
C PRO A 121 -2.12 -22.24 4.67
N GLU A 122 -1.99 -21.24 5.52
CA GLU A 122 -2.11 -21.36 6.98
C GLU A 122 -3.53 -21.16 7.52
N GLY A 123 -4.51 -20.93 6.66
CA GLY A 123 -5.92 -20.76 7.04
C GLY A 123 -6.58 -19.51 6.46
N ARG A 124 -7.85 -19.31 6.82
CA ARG A 124 -8.64 -18.15 6.36
C ARG A 124 -8.20 -16.89 7.09
N HIS A 125 -8.24 -15.76 6.38
CA HIS A 125 -8.01 -14.42 6.95
C HIS A 125 -6.68 -14.28 7.71
N LYS A 126 -5.65 -15.00 7.27
CA LYS A 126 -4.29 -14.83 7.77
C LYS A 126 -3.59 -13.69 7.06
N ASP A 127 -2.60 -13.16 7.74
CA ASP A 127 -1.69 -12.16 7.16
C ASP A 127 -1.15 -12.60 5.80
N ALA A 128 -0.86 -11.63 4.95
CA ALA A 128 -0.23 -11.92 3.67
C ALA A 128 1.18 -12.46 3.89
N ALA A 129 1.53 -13.51 3.15
CA ALA A 129 2.84 -14.14 3.19
C ALA A 129 3.54 -14.05 1.82
N ALA A 130 4.87 -14.03 1.84
CA ALA A 130 5.64 -14.05 0.61
C ALA A 130 5.36 -15.31 -0.21
N GLY A 131 5.26 -15.15 -1.51
CA GLY A 131 4.92 -16.24 -2.44
C GLY A 131 3.44 -16.36 -2.77
N GLU A 132 2.56 -15.73 -1.99
CA GLU A 132 1.13 -15.69 -2.27
C GLU A 132 0.82 -14.80 -3.48
N TRP A 133 -0.33 -15.03 -4.10
CA TRP A 133 -0.83 -14.25 -5.21
C TRP A 133 -1.92 -13.30 -4.76
N VAL A 134 -1.76 -12.02 -5.08
CA VAL A 134 -2.71 -10.95 -4.76
C VAL A 134 -2.96 -10.08 -5.97
N SER A 135 -4.08 -9.36 -5.97
CA SER A 135 -4.29 -8.28 -6.93
C SER A 135 -4.24 -6.95 -6.20
N VAL A 136 -3.60 -5.96 -6.79
CA VAL A 136 -3.37 -4.64 -6.21
C VAL A 136 -3.99 -3.59 -7.12
N TYR A 137 -4.90 -2.81 -6.56
CA TYR A 137 -5.65 -1.78 -7.26
C TYR A 137 -5.44 -0.44 -6.58
N ARG A 138 -5.20 0.60 -7.38
CA ARG A 138 -5.05 1.96 -6.90
C ARG A 138 -6.32 2.74 -7.20
N PHE A 139 -6.93 3.29 -6.17
CA PHE A 139 -8.17 4.06 -6.27
C PHE A 139 -8.09 5.40 -5.59
N LEU A 140 -8.97 6.30 -6.00
CA LEU A 140 -9.46 7.41 -5.17
C LEU A 140 -10.86 7.04 -4.68
N SER A 141 -11.13 7.25 -3.40
CA SER A 141 -12.49 7.18 -2.89
C SER A 141 -13.34 8.26 -3.59
N ASP A 142 -14.51 7.89 -4.06
CA ASP A 142 -15.46 8.81 -4.68
C ASP A 142 -16.81 8.66 -4.01
N GLY A 143 -17.36 9.75 -3.57
CA GLY A 143 -18.69 9.86 -2.98
C GLY A 143 -19.13 8.65 -2.16
N TRP A 144 -19.65 8.85 -1.01
CA TRP A 144 -20.26 7.79 -0.21
C TRP A 144 -21.75 8.07 -0.04
N THR A 145 -22.51 7.01 0.08
CA THR A 145 -23.96 7.07 0.29
C THR A 145 -24.32 6.14 1.43
N ASP A 146 -25.11 6.62 2.37
CA ASP A 146 -25.69 5.76 3.39
C ASP A 146 -26.69 4.78 2.75
N ASP A 147 -26.56 3.53 3.14
CA ASP A 147 -27.46 2.45 2.76
C ASP A 147 -28.11 1.93 4.04
N ILE A 148 -29.25 2.54 4.38
CA ILE A 148 -30.00 2.26 5.59
C ILE A 148 -31.33 1.62 5.20
N GLU A 149 -31.38 0.30 5.27
CA GLU A 149 -32.57 -0.48 4.93
C GLU A 149 -33.13 -1.19 6.18
N GLY A 150 -34.20 -0.64 6.73
CA GLY A 150 -35.06 -1.32 7.67
C GLY A 150 -34.37 -1.94 8.88
N ASP A 151 -34.57 -3.26 9.08
CA ASP A 151 -34.02 -4.02 10.21
C ASP A 151 -32.61 -4.59 9.97
N ASP A 152 -32.01 -4.32 8.79
CA ASP A 152 -30.67 -4.77 8.45
C ASP A 152 -29.58 -3.89 9.08
N ALA A 153 -28.36 -4.44 9.14
CA ALA A 153 -27.21 -3.67 9.60
C ALA A 153 -26.94 -2.48 8.68
N ASN A 154 -26.75 -1.29 9.27
CA ASN A 154 -26.45 -0.08 8.52
C ASN A 154 -25.15 -0.25 7.71
N LYS A 155 -25.22 0.12 6.46
CA LYS A 155 -24.11 0.06 5.51
C LYS A 155 -23.85 1.45 4.91
N TYR A 156 -22.71 1.60 4.31
CA TYR A 156 -22.39 2.72 3.43
C TYR A 156 -21.73 2.21 2.16
N VAL A 157 -22.00 2.84 1.06
CA VAL A 157 -21.50 2.47 -0.25
C VAL A 157 -20.53 3.53 -0.73
N VAL A 158 -19.36 3.11 -1.17
CA VAL A 158 -18.29 3.98 -1.68
C VAL A 158 -17.91 3.58 -3.08
N GLY A 159 -17.99 4.53 -4.01
CA GLY A 159 -17.42 4.39 -5.34
C GLY A 159 -15.89 4.47 -5.31
N MET A 160 -15.24 3.72 -6.18
CA MET A 160 -13.78 3.67 -6.28
C MET A 160 -13.34 4.06 -7.69
N LEU A 161 -12.69 5.21 -7.83
CA LEU A 161 -12.15 5.69 -9.10
C LEU A 161 -10.74 5.16 -9.32
N THR A 162 -10.53 4.42 -10.38
CA THR A 162 -9.22 3.86 -10.73
C THR A 162 -8.18 4.95 -10.95
N GLN A 163 -7.00 4.74 -10.38
CA GLN A 163 -5.85 5.62 -10.52
C GLN A 163 -4.66 4.88 -11.15
N GLY A 164 -4.62 4.91 -12.48
CA GLY A 164 -3.49 4.35 -13.23
C GLY A 164 -3.48 2.82 -13.27
N ASP A 165 -2.29 2.25 -13.33
CA ASP A 165 -2.10 0.81 -13.51
C ASP A 165 -2.57 -0.01 -12.30
N VAL A 166 -3.11 -1.17 -12.59
CA VAL A 166 -3.43 -2.23 -11.64
C VAL A 166 -2.46 -3.39 -11.79
N ALA A 167 -2.20 -4.12 -10.73
CA ALA A 167 -1.43 -5.35 -10.77
C ALA A 167 -2.34 -6.53 -10.40
N ILE A 168 -2.72 -7.31 -11.40
CA ILE A 168 -3.58 -8.47 -11.23
C ILE A 168 -2.71 -9.72 -11.08
N TYR A 169 -2.99 -10.53 -10.08
CA TYR A 169 -2.24 -11.75 -9.78
C TYR A 169 -0.72 -11.51 -9.74
N THR A 170 -0.30 -10.54 -8.93
CA THR A 170 1.11 -10.33 -8.63
C THR A 170 1.52 -11.15 -7.40
N GLN A 171 2.79 -11.54 -7.36
CA GLN A 171 3.29 -12.35 -6.25
C GLN A 171 3.80 -11.45 -5.12
N VAL A 172 3.34 -11.72 -3.91
CA VAL A 172 3.82 -11.07 -2.69
C VAL A 172 5.30 -11.42 -2.46
N LYS A 173 6.12 -10.41 -2.23
CA LYS A 173 7.55 -10.57 -1.97
C LYS A 173 7.86 -10.51 -0.48
N ASN A 174 9.02 -11.02 -0.12
CA ASN A 174 9.58 -10.76 1.21
C ASN A 174 9.92 -9.26 1.33
N SER A 175 9.73 -8.69 2.53
CA SER A 175 10.23 -7.35 2.81
C SER A 175 11.75 -7.36 2.71
N ALA A 176 12.28 -6.54 1.81
CA ALA A 176 13.72 -6.37 1.74
C ALA A 176 14.18 -5.47 2.90
N PRO A 177 15.32 -5.78 3.54
CA PRO A 177 15.87 -4.93 4.58
C PRO A 177 16.23 -3.56 4.01
N ILE A 178 16.08 -2.53 4.84
CA ILE A 178 16.58 -1.20 4.49
C ILE A 178 18.11 -1.22 4.63
N VAL A 179 18.80 -0.84 3.57
CA VAL A 179 20.26 -0.66 3.58
C VAL A 179 20.57 0.83 3.57
N VAL A 180 21.29 1.31 4.58
CA VAL A 180 21.74 2.70 4.69
C VAL A 180 23.21 2.77 4.33
N THR A 181 23.55 3.69 3.44
CA THR A 181 24.93 3.95 2.99
C THR A 181 25.21 5.45 2.98
N ASN A 182 26.47 5.82 3.10
CA ASN A 182 26.89 7.19 2.87
C ASN A 182 26.80 7.49 1.36
N ALA A 183 26.03 8.51 1.01
CA ALA A 183 25.95 8.97 -0.37
C ALA A 183 27.07 9.98 -0.69
N THR A 184 27.35 10.86 0.27
CA THR A 184 28.46 11.83 0.20
C THR A 184 29.00 12.10 1.59
N GLY A 185 30.30 12.35 1.70
CA GLY A 185 30.94 12.61 2.97
C GLY A 185 31.32 11.36 3.77
N SER A 186 31.94 11.55 4.92
CA SER A 186 32.36 10.51 5.84
C SER A 186 31.36 10.38 6.99
N ALA A 187 31.26 9.20 7.58
CA ALA A 187 30.50 8.99 8.82
C ALA A 187 31.16 9.71 10.03
N SER A 188 32.45 10.08 9.93
CA SER A 188 33.17 10.85 10.92
C SER A 188 33.50 12.25 10.39
N GLY A 189 33.44 13.28 11.25
CA GLY A 189 33.76 14.64 10.88
C GLY A 189 33.52 15.67 11.97
N ALA A 190 33.96 16.90 11.73
CA ALA A 190 33.89 18.00 12.68
C ALA A 190 32.46 18.53 12.89
N VAL A 191 32.22 19.15 14.02
CA VAL A 191 31.02 19.93 14.32
C VAL A 191 30.73 20.94 13.20
N GLY A 192 29.47 21.14 12.87
CA GLY A 192 29.00 22.05 11.81
C GLY A 192 29.10 21.49 10.40
N THR A 193 29.66 20.30 10.21
CA THR A 193 29.68 19.63 8.91
C THR A 193 28.47 18.70 8.73
N TYR A 194 28.25 18.25 7.49
CA TYR A 194 27.14 17.33 7.20
C TYR A 194 27.59 16.11 6.40
N VAL A 195 26.80 15.05 6.44
CA VAL A 195 26.91 13.87 5.58
C VAL A 195 25.53 13.54 5.00
N VAL A 196 25.48 13.12 3.77
CA VAL A 196 24.23 12.70 3.14
C VAL A 196 24.16 11.17 3.11
N LEU A 197 23.11 10.64 3.69
CA LEU A 197 22.84 9.21 3.70
C LEU A 197 21.86 8.86 2.57
N ARG A 198 21.99 7.65 2.08
CA ARG A 198 21.07 7.04 1.12
C ARG A 198 20.48 5.78 1.74
N ALA A 199 19.16 5.68 1.73
CA ALA A 199 18.46 4.44 2.02
C ALA A 199 18.05 3.75 0.72
N THR A 200 18.22 2.44 0.66
CA THR A 200 17.67 1.58 -0.39
C THR A 200 16.85 0.47 0.24
N MET A 201 15.79 0.06 -0.44
CA MET A 201 14.90 -1.03 -0.06
C MET A 201 14.66 -1.90 -1.29
N GLY A 202 14.98 -3.19 -1.22
CA GLY A 202 14.94 -4.06 -2.40
C GLY A 202 15.82 -3.61 -3.56
N GLY A 203 16.95 -2.94 -3.28
CA GLY A 203 17.84 -2.38 -4.28
C GLY A 203 17.37 -1.07 -4.93
N LYS A 204 16.16 -0.61 -4.65
CA LYS A 204 15.63 0.67 -5.13
C LYS A 204 15.86 1.80 -4.11
N ARG A 205 16.06 3.03 -4.59
CA ARG A 205 16.24 4.19 -3.72
C ARG A 205 14.97 4.49 -2.93
N ALA A 206 15.09 4.56 -1.62
CA ALA A 206 13.99 4.79 -0.67
C ALA A 206 14.26 5.95 0.32
N THR A 207 15.25 6.79 0.08
CA THR A 207 15.74 7.83 1.01
C THR A 207 14.62 8.76 1.52
N ASN A 208 13.66 9.11 0.67
CA ASN A 208 12.54 10.00 1.01
C ASN A 208 11.29 9.24 1.45
N ALA A 209 11.31 7.91 1.36
CA ALA A 209 10.20 7.03 1.76
C ALA A 209 10.39 6.48 3.19
N VAL A 210 11.57 6.60 3.76
CA VAL A 210 11.87 6.12 5.11
C VAL A 210 11.77 7.25 6.14
N THR A 211 11.47 6.86 7.37
CA THR A 211 11.58 7.74 8.55
C THR A 211 12.97 7.58 9.12
N TRP A 212 13.69 8.69 9.27
CA TRP A 212 15.02 8.73 9.83
C TRP A 212 14.97 9.04 11.31
N GLU A 213 15.75 8.32 12.10
CA GLU A 213 15.89 8.54 13.53
C GLU A 213 17.36 8.66 13.93
N SER A 214 17.63 9.54 14.88
CA SER A 214 18.93 9.66 15.53
C SER A 214 18.81 9.25 17.00
N SER A 215 19.76 8.44 17.47
CA SER A 215 19.80 8.03 18.88
C SER A 215 20.21 9.19 19.83
N ASN A 216 20.84 10.24 19.29
CA ASN A 216 21.25 11.40 20.08
C ASN A 216 21.20 12.68 19.22
N LEU A 217 20.11 13.42 19.37
CA LEU A 217 19.86 14.65 18.63
C LEU A 217 20.82 15.79 19.02
N ASN A 218 21.43 15.73 20.20
CA ASN A 218 22.43 16.73 20.61
C ASN A 218 23.75 16.54 19.86
N VAL A 219 24.08 15.33 19.44
CA VAL A 219 25.30 15.02 18.69
C VAL A 219 25.09 15.14 17.19
N ALA A 220 24.01 14.55 16.69
CA ALA A 220 23.70 14.60 15.28
C ALA A 220 22.18 14.58 15.03
N THR A 221 21.70 15.46 14.17
CA THR A 221 20.32 15.48 13.69
C THR A 221 20.24 14.93 12.27
N VAL A 222 19.10 14.36 11.89
CA VAL A 222 18.87 13.85 10.54
C VAL A 222 17.58 14.41 9.95
N SER A 223 17.64 14.88 8.73
CA SER A 223 16.47 15.36 8.00
C SER A 223 15.75 14.20 7.30
N LYS A 224 14.49 14.42 6.91
CA LYS A 224 13.73 13.44 6.11
C LYS A 224 14.35 13.09 4.74
N ASN A 225 15.29 13.87 4.27
CA ASN A 225 16.02 13.61 3.04
C ASN A 225 17.36 12.89 3.27
N GLY A 226 17.63 12.42 4.51
CA GLY A 226 18.84 11.71 4.86
C GLY A 226 20.06 12.59 5.04
N VAL A 227 19.91 13.91 5.19
CA VAL A 227 21.02 14.82 5.51
C VAL A 227 21.22 14.81 7.01
N VAL A 228 22.40 14.37 7.45
CA VAL A 228 22.82 14.37 8.86
C VAL A 228 23.69 15.57 9.12
N SER A 229 23.29 16.41 10.09
CA SER A 229 24.05 17.58 10.54
C SER A 229 24.68 17.28 11.90
N ARG A 230 25.99 17.54 12.03
CA ARG A 230 26.78 17.30 13.22
C ARG A 230 26.69 18.51 14.16
N GLN A 231 26.20 18.30 15.39
CA GLN A 231 25.86 19.37 16.31
C GLN A 231 26.92 19.54 17.43
N ALA A 232 27.38 18.44 18.01
CA ALA A 232 28.37 18.46 19.12
C ALA A 232 29.25 17.21 19.08
N PRO A 233 30.45 17.24 19.68
CA PRO A 233 31.32 16.07 19.75
C PRO A 233 30.64 14.87 20.42
N GLY A 234 30.87 13.68 19.90
CA GLY A 234 30.29 12.43 20.38
C GLY A 234 29.91 11.46 19.28
N THR A 235 29.08 10.49 19.61
CA THR A 235 28.57 9.50 18.66
C THR A 235 27.05 9.47 18.67
N ALA A 236 26.44 9.30 17.50
CA ALA A 236 25.02 9.06 17.33
C ALA A 236 24.80 7.94 16.33
N GLN A 237 23.79 7.12 16.55
CA GLN A 237 23.37 6.08 15.61
C GLN A 237 22.18 6.58 14.79
N ILE A 238 22.29 6.53 13.47
CA ILE A 238 21.20 6.88 12.56
C ILE A 238 20.57 5.61 12.02
N THR A 239 19.27 5.51 12.16
CA THR A 239 18.46 4.37 11.72
C THR A 239 17.39 4.85 10.75
N ALA A 240 17.17 4.09 9.69
CA ALA A 240 16.06 4.29 8.76
C ALA A 240 14.98 3.24 9.03
N LYS A 241 13.72 3.67 9.13
CA LYS A 241 12.54 2.82 9.36
C LYS A 241 11.53 3.01 8.26
N HIS A 242 10.83 1.96 7.93
CA HIS A 242 9.67 1.98 7.04
C HIS A 242 8.67 0.93 7.50
N VAL A 243 7.37 1.20 7.37
CA VAL A 243 6.30 0.26 7.82
C VAL A 243 6.40 -1.10 7.14
N ALA A 244 6.89 -1.13 5.91
CA ALA A 244 6.96 -2.29 5.04
C ALA A 244 8.33 -2.99 5.02
N ALA A 245 9.24 -2.65 5.89
CA ALA A 245 10.59 -3.21 5.87
C ALA A 245 11.19 -3.33 7.25
N THR A 246 12.11 -4.28 7.41
CA THR A 246 12.94 -4.33 8.61
C THR A 246 13.77 -3.04 8.69
N ALA A 247 13.79 -2.41 9.87
CA ALA A 247 14.61 -1.23 10.11
C ALA A 247 16.07 -1.48 9.71
N SER A 248 16.74 -0.44 9.24
CA SER A 248 18.15 -0.57 8.86
C SER A 248 19.03 -0.93 10.05
N THR A 249 20.15 -1.59 9.79
CA THR A 249 21.25 -1.60 10.75
C THR A 249 21.65 -0.16 11.05
N PRO A 250 21.80 0.20 12.35
CA PRO A 250 22.20 1.55 12.73
C PRO A 250 23.56 1.93 12.13
N LEU A 251 23.62 3.11 11.51
CA LEU A 251 24.88 3.69 11.03
C LEU A 251 25.44 4.64 12.07
N THR A 252 26.65 4.38 12.55
CA THR A 252 27.30 5.24 13.55
C THR A 252 27.88 6.49 12.89
N ILE A 253 27.50 7.66 13.40
CA ILE A 253 28.08 8.96 13.05
C ILE A 253 28.96 9.40 14.23
N THR A 254 30.21 9.71 13.93
CA THR A 254 31.17 10.23 14.91
C THR A 254 31.42 11.71 14.64
N VAL A 255 31.26 12.52 15.67
CA VAL A 255 31.49 13.96 15.62
C VAL A 255 32.69 14.31 16.50
N THR A 256 33.67 14.98 15.91
CA THR A 256 34.93 15.39 16.55
C THR A 256 35.04 16.92 16.70
#